data_b268f118439061ee82678f0b2f7a64c1
#
_entry.id   b268f118439061ee82678f0b2f7a64c1
#
_cell.length_a   1.000
_cell.length_b   1.000
_cell.length_c   1.000
_cell.angle_alpha   90.00
_cell.angle_beta   90.00
_cell.angle_gamma   90.00
#
_symmetry.space_group_name_H-M   'P 1'
#
loop_
_entity.id
_entity.type
_entity.pdbx_description
1 polymer ?
#
loop_
_entity_poly.entity_id
_entity_poly.type
_entity_poly.pdbx_seq_one_letter_code
_entity_poly.pdbx_strand_id
1 'polypeptide(L)'
;MKSRYLRPMRDVAENMYSAHNRALIELARSNEKIVSCYADFPPGEVGEVFQKQFPDRIIDVGIAEGHLITNAAGLADAGFIPFTHCHTLFALGRGYNQIRHNVAYDNRNVKIVLCNSGVIWGGMGPSHLAFEDIAALRAVPNLVILSPADAVSSEKATLAAADYVGPVILRLPAVGANYPTLYNPDLKFEIGKAICVHEGNDVTILATGILVHDALLVA
;
A
#
# COMPACT_ATOMS: atom_id res chain seq x y z
N MET A 1 -23.73 12.61 12.23
CA MET A 1 -22.70 13.66 12.53
C MET A 1 -21.39 13.29 11.84
N LYS A 2 -20.79 14.17 11.03
CA LYS A 2 -19.53 13.85 10.33
C LYS A 2 -18.39 13.61 11.31
N SER A 3 -17.56 12.62 11.03
CA SER A 3 -16.38 12.34 11.86
C SER A 3 -15.44 13.55 11.94
N ARG A 4 -14.85 13.78 13.12
CA ARG A 4 -13.83 14.83 13.32
C ARG A 4 -12.59 14.64 12.44
N TYR A 5 -12.38 13.47 11.89
CA TYR A 5 -11.24 13.15 11.01
C TYR A 5 -11.47 13.55 9.55
N LEU A 6 -12.70 13.91 9.15
CA LEU A 6 -12.97 14.33 7.79
C LEU A 6 -12.63 15.80 7.59
N ARG A 7 -11.95 16.09 6.48
CA ARG A 7 -11.83 17.46 5.97
C ARG A 7 -13.16 17.94 5.38
N PRO A 8 -13.42 19.27 5.37
CA PRO A 8 -14.40 19.80 4.44
C PRO A 8 -14.04 19.30 3.04
N MET A 9 -14.98 18.74 2.31
CA MET A 9 -14.78 18.33 0.91
C MET A 9 -14.35 19.57 0.11
N ARG A 10 -13.06 19.76 -0.04
CA ARG A 10 -12.45 20.77 -0.90
C ARG A 10 -11.82 20.01 -2.06
N ASP A 11 -11.67 20.68 -3.19
CA ASP A 11 -11.06 20.16 -4.42
C ASP A 11 -9.55 19.86 -4.29
N VAL A 12 -9.10 19.42 -3.12
CA VAL A 12 -7.72 19.00 -2.89
C VAL A 12 -7.62 17.54 -3.19
N ALA A 13 -6.94 17.24 -4.28
CA ALA A 13 -6.62 15.87 -4.66
C ALA A 13 -5.10 15.66 -4.57
N GLU A 14 -4.69 14.51 -4.06
CA GLU A 14 -3.28 14.17 -3.88
C GLU A 14 -3.01 12.72 -4.32
N ASN A 15 -1.79 12.47 -4.75
CA ASN A 15 -1.36 11.14 -5.15
C ASN A 15 -1.04 10.28 -3.92
N MET A 16 -1.73 9.16 -3.80
CA MET A 16 -1.60 8.24 -2.66
C MET A 16 -0.24 7.54 -2.64
N TYR A 17 0.31 7.25 -3.81
CA TYR A 17 1.62 6.63 -3.92
C TYR A 17 2.74 7.59 -3.53
N SER A 18 2.62 8.88 -3.91
CA SER A 18 3.55 9.92 -3.46
C SER A 18 3.52 10.11 -1.94
N ALA A 19 2.33 10.03 -1.32
CA ALA A 19 2.20 10.09 0.14
C ALA A 19 2.86 8.89 0.82
N HIS A 20 2.66 7.68 0.31
CA HIS A 20 3.37 6.48 0.74
C HIS A 20 4.89 6.67 0.68
N ASN A 21 5.41 7.14 -0.46
CA ASN A 21 6.83 7.31 -0.66
C ASN A 21 7.45 8.36 0.28
N ARG A 22 6.75 9.46 0.57
CA ARG A 22 7.22 10.44 1.58
C ARG A 22 7.34 9.79 2.96
N ALA A 23 6.32 9.02 3.37
CA ALA A 23 6.37 8.29 4.63
C ALA A 23 7.53 7.28 4.68
N LEU A 24 7.77 6.57 3.58
CA LEU A 24 8.87 5.61 3.48
C LEU A 24 10.25 6.28 3.61
N ILE A 25 10.43 7.47 3.03
CA ILE A 25 11.67 8.24 3.17
C ILE A 25 11.89 8.67 4.63
N GLU A 26 10.85 9.16 5.30
CA GLU A 26 10.94 9.54 6.73
C GLU A 26 11.25 8.32 7.61
N LEU A 27 10.64 7.19 7.36
CA LEU A 27 10.97 5.93 8.03
C LEU A 27 12.44 5.54 7.81
N ALA A 28 12.94 5.64 6.58
CA ALA A 28 14.31 5.29 6.26
C ALA A 28 15.35 6.24 6.89
N ARG A 29 14.99 7.49 7.16
CA ARG A 29 15.84 8.44 7.90
C ARG A 29 16.01 8.04 9.36
N SER A 30 14.98 7.50 9.97
CA SER A 30 14.95 7.13 11.40
C SER A 30 15.27 5.66 11.67
N ASN A 31 15.21 4.79 10.64
CA ASN A 31 15.43 3.35 10.79
C ASN A 31 16.25 2.78 9.63
N GLU A 32 17.48 2.38 9.92
CA GLU A 32 18.43 1.83 8.95
C GLU A 32 18.01 0.46 8.40
N LYS A 33 17.06 -0.22 9.04
CA LYS A 33 16.53 -1.51 8.59
C LYS A 33 15.54 -1.39 7.42
N ILE A 34 15.02 -0.20 7.14
CA ILE A 34 14.11 0.04 6.02
C ILE A 34 14.86 -0.06 4.70
N VAL A 35 14.42 -0.97 3.84
CA VAL A 35 14.97 -1.20 2.49
C VAL A 35 13.84 -1.11 1.48
N SER A 36 14.06 -0.45 0.36
CA SER A 36 13.12 -0.40 -0.78
C SER A 36 13.56 -1.36 -1.88
N CYS A 37 12.66 -2.23 -2.31
CA CYS A 37 12.93 -3.20 -3.38
C CYS A 37 11.88 -3.05 -4.48
N TYR A 38 12.25 -3.23 -5.74
CA TYR A 38 11.32 -3.18 -6.86
C TYR A 38 11.74 -4.09 -8.03
N ALA A 39 10.82 -4.35 -8.94
CA ALA A 39 11.04 -5.17 -10.13
C ALA A 39 10.87 -4.28 -11.37
N ASP A 40 11.94 -3.63 -11.81
CA ASP A 40 12.00 -2.76 -13.01
C ASP A 40 10.87 -1.69 -13.08
N PHE A 41 10.30 -1.38 -11.96
CA PHE A 41 9.28 -0.35 -11.82
C PHE A 41 9.74 0.61 -10.72
N PRO A 42 10.55 1.61 -11.07
CA PRO A 42 11.06 2.56 -10.09
C PRO A 42 9.87 3.25 -9.40
N PRO A 43 9.95 3.45 -8.09
CA PRO A 43 8.88 4.03 -7.30
C PRO A 43 8.62 5.54 -7.60
N GLY A 44 8.71 5.96 -8.88
CA GLY A 44 8.44 7.31 -9.35
C GLY A 44 9.49 8.33 -8.87
N GLU A 45 9.17 9.63 -8.97
CA GLU A 45 10.07 10.73 -8.56
C GLU A 45 10.63 10.57 -7.13
N VAL A 46 9.83 9.99 -6.26
CA VAL A 46 10.25 9.77 -4.85
C VAL A 46 11.20 8.58 -4.72
N GLY A 47 11.14 7.61 -5.65
CA GLY A 47 12.14 6.56 -5.75
C GLY A 47 13.52 7.09 -6.10
N GLU A 48 13.59 8.09 -6.96
CA GLU A 48 14.84 8.80 -7.24
C GLU A 48 15.37 9.52 -5.99
N VAL A 49 14.48 10.10 -5.17
CA VAL A 49 14.85 10.74 -3.91
C VAL A 49 15.36 9.71 -2.90
N PHE A 50 14.68 8.56 -2.79
CA PHE A 50 15.13 7.47 -1.92
C PHE A 50 16.50 6.94 -2.35
N GLN A 51 16.70 6.71 -3.65
CA GLN A 51 17.97 6.24 -4.21
C GLN A 51 19.10 7.22 -3.97
N LYS A 52 18.85 8.53 -4.10
CA LYS A 52 19.86 9.57 -3.82
C LYS A 52 20.24 9.65 -2.35
N GLN A 53 19.30 9.46 -1.44
CA GLN A 53 19.54 9.55 0.01
C GLN A 53 20.06 8.24 0.61
N PHE A 54 19.65 7.10 0.06
CA PHE A 54 19.92 5.77 0.60
C PHE A 54 20.35 4.78 -0.49
N PRO A 55 21.44 5.04 -1.23
CA PRO A 55 21.83 4.24 -2.40
C PRO A 55 22.09 2.77 -2.07
N ASP A 56 22.53 2.46 -0.86
CA ASP A 56 22.81 1.08 -0.40
C ASP A 56 21.55 0.35 0.14
N ARG A 57 20.40 1.02 0.15
CA ARG A 57 19.14 0.49 0.68
C ARG A 57 18.02 0.45 -0.36
N ILE A 58 18.37 0.49 -1.63
CA ILE A 58 17.45 0.33 -2.75
C ILE A 58 17.93 -0.80 -3.64
N ILE A 59 17.04 -1.71 -3.98
CA ILE A 59 17.36 -2.94 -4.72
C ILE A 59 16.39 -3.08 -5.88
N ASP A 60 16.93 -3.11 -7.11
CA ASP A 60 16.21 -3.47 -8.31
C ASP A 60 16.56 -4.92 -8.69
N VAL A 61 15.56 -5.75 -8.84
CA VAL A 61 15.74 -7.16 -9.25
C VAL A 61 15.45 -7.38 -10.74
N GLY A 62 15.17 -6.32 -11.50
CA GLY A 62 14.70 -6.41 -12.87
C GLY A 62 13.25 -6.93 -12.95
N ILE A 63 12.78 -7.26 -14.16
CA ILE A 63 11.41 -7.76 -14.40
C ILE A 63 11.27 -9.19 -13.86
N ALA A 64 11.22 -9.34 -12.53
CA ALA A 64 11.25 -10.63 -11.84
C ALA A 64 10.49 -10.59 -10.50
N GLU A 65 9.16 -10.46 -10.52
CA GLU A 65 8.33 -10.25 -9.34
C GLU A 65 8.40 -11.41 -8.33
N GLY A 66 8.51 -12.65 -8.80
CA GLY A 66 8.75 -13.81 -7.93
C GLY A 66 10.09 -13.72 -7.19
N HIS A 67 11.13 -13.24 -7.87
CA HIS A 67 12.44 -12.99 -7.26
C HIS A 67 12.40 -11.81 -6.27
N LEU A 68 11.67 -10.75 -6.61
CA LEU A 68 11.45 -9.61 -5.73
C LEU A 68 10.92 -10.04 -4.35
N ILE A 69 9.85 -10.85 -4.35
CA ILE A 69 9.24 -11.34 -3.11
C ILE A 69 10.16 -12.28 -2.34
N THR A 70 10.88 -13.17 -3.04
CA THR A 70 11.83 -14.10 -2.41
C THR A 70 13.03 -13.36 -1.82
N ASN A 71 13.56 -12.35 -2.53
CA ASN A 71 14.64 -11.50 -2.05
C ASN A 71 14.21 -10.75 -0.78
N ALA A 72 13.02 -10.16 -0.79
CA ALA A 72 12.47 -9.48 0.39
C ALA A 72 12.29 -10.43 1.58
N ALA A 73 11.89 -11.67 1.36
CA ALA A 73 11.81 -12.67 2.43
C ALA A 73 13.18 -12.93 3.06
N GLY A 74 14.24 -13.07 2.24
CA GLY A 74 15.61 -13.23 2.72
C GLY A 74 16.12 -12.00 3.48
N LEU A 75 15.80 -10.79 3.02
CA LEU A 75 16.13 -9.54 3.73
C LEU A 75 15.43 -9.48 5.10
N ALA A 76 14.16 -9.91 5.19
CA ALA A 76 13.45 -9.98 6.45
C ALA A 76 14.10 -10.98 7.43
N ASP A 77 14.55 -12.14 6.96
CA ASP A 77 15.31 -13.09 7.78
C ASP A 77 16.66 -12.54 8.26
N ALA A 78 17.27 -11.62 7.48
CA ALA A 78 18.47 -10.89 7.87
C ALA A 78 18.19 -9.71 8.83
N GLY A 79 16.93 -9.49 9.22
CA GLY A 79 16.53 -8.47 10.19
C GLY A 79 16.21 -7.10 9.59
N PHE A 80 16.10 -6.99 8.27
CA PHE A 80 15.63 -5.79 7.58
C PHE A 80 14.09 -5.74 7.54
N ILE A 81 13.56 -4.57 7.17
CA ILE A 81 12.14 -4.33 6.91
C ILE A 81 12.00 -3.93 5.43
N PRO A 82 11.92 -4.89 4.51
CA PRO A 82 11.82 -4.59 3.09
C PRO A 82 10.42 -4.13 2.71
N PHE A 83 10.34 -3.04 1.96
CA PHE A 83 9.18 -2.56 1.23
C PHE A 83 9.37 -2.92 -0.24
N THR A 84 8.56 -3.83 -0.77
CA THR A 84 8.60 -4.21 -2.19
C THR A 84 7.56 -3.43 -2.98
N HIS A 85 7.91 -3.00 -4.19
CA HIS A 85 7.02 -2.25 -5.07
C HIS A 85 6.89 -2.97 -6.41
N CYS A 86 5.66 -3.31 -6.77
CA CYS A 86 5.36 -3.91 -8.08
C CYS A 86 3.90 -3.73 -8.46
N HIS A 87 3.60 -3.97 -9.73
CA HIS A 87 2.23 -4.03 -10.20
C HIS A 87 1.44 -5.12 -9.52
N THR A 88 0.22 -4.80 -9.11
CA THR A 88 -0.67 -5.74 -8.41
C THR A 88 -0.87 -7.03 -9.18
N LEU A 89 -1.23 -6.95 -10.48
CA LEU A 89 -1.48 -8.14 -11.28
C LEU A 89 -0.21 -8.99 -11.46
N PHE A 90 0.96 -8.37 -11.56
CA PHE A 90 2.23 -9.11 -11.71
C PHE A 90 2.66 -9.76 -10.40
N ALA A 91 2.46 -9.10 -9.27
CA ALA A 91 2.66 -9.72 -7.96
C ALA A 91 1.77 -10.98 -7.79
N LEU A 92 0.51 -10.91 -8.21
CA LEU A 92 -0.40 -12.04 -8.17
C LEU A 92 -0.02 -13.12 -9.18
N GLY A 93 0.16 -12.76 -10.44
CA GLY A 93 0.37 -13.73 -11.51
C GLY A 93 1.73 -14.43 -11.45
N ARG A 94 2.77 -13.77 -10.95
CA ARG A 94 4.15 -14.26 -10.96
C ARG A 94 4.76 -14.43 -9.56
N GLY A 95 4.22 -13.75 -8.55
CA GLY A 95 4.75 -13.75 -7.18
C GLY A 95 3.82 -14.37 -6.13
N TYR A 96 2.60 -14.82 -6.47
CA TYR A 96 1.62 -15.30 -5.51
C TYR A 96 2.12 -16.48 -4.67
N ASN A 97 2.79 -17.46 -5.30
CA ASN A 97 3.35 -18.58 -4.57
C ASN A 97 4.41 -18.11 -3.56
N GLN A 98 5.25 -17.17 -3.94
CA GLN A 98 6.28 -16.60 -3.07
C GLN A 98 5.67 -15.78 -1.92
N ILE A 99 4.62 -14.99 -2.20
CA ILE A 99 3.85 -14.29 -1.16
C ILE A 99 3.29 -15.31 -0.16
N ARG A 100 2.66 -16.36 -0.64
CA ARG A 100 2.04 -17.40 0.19
C ARG A 100 3.07 -18.19 0.99
N HIS A 101 4.13 -18.67 0.35
CA HIS A 101 5.08 -19.63 0.92
C HIS A 101 6.25 -18.92 1.62
N ASN A 102 6.92 -17.99 0.93
CA ASN A 102 8.15 -17.41 1.46
C ASN A 102 7.89 -16.24 2.43
N VAL A 103 6.69 -15.65 2.40
CA VAL A 103 6.37 -14.49 3.24
C VAL A 103 5.31 -14.83 4.28
N ALA A 104 4.12 -15.24 3.84
CA ALA A 104 2.98 -15.37 4.75
C ALA A 104 3.06 -16.63 5.62
N TYR A 105 3.51 -17.78 5.09
CA TYR A 105 3.61 -19.02 5.84
C TYR A 105 4.53 -18.88 7.07
N ASP A 106 5.69 -18.26 6.88
CA ASP A 106 6.68 -18.03 7.95
C ASP A 106 6.45 -16.72 8.70
N ASN A 107 5.36 -16.02 8.41
CA ASN A 107 5.02 -14.72 9.02
C ASN A 107 6.15 -13.68 8.95
N ARG A 108 6.90 -13.62 7.82
CA ARG A 108 8.05 -12.75 7.65
C ARG A 108 7.65 -11.28 7.57
N ASN A 109 8.49 -10.43 8.12
CA ASN A 109 8.24 -8.98 8.23
C ASN A 109 8.49 -8.25 6.90
N VAL A 110 7.71 -8.57 5.87
CA VAL A 110 7.78 -7.99 4.52
C VAL A 110 6.58 -7.09 4.26
N LYS A 111 6.81 -5.90 3.69
CA LYS A 111 5.78 -4.94 3.29
C LYS A 111 5.67 -4.96 1.76
N ILE A 112 4.55 -5.45 1.26
CA ILE A 112 4.32 -5.60 -0.18
C ILE A 112 3.41 -4.47 -0.65
N VAL A 113 3.99 -3.51 -1.37
CA VAL A 113 3.28 -2.36 -1.94
C VAL A 113 2.81 -2.73 -3.34
N LEU A 114 1.52 -2.91 -3.47
CA LEU A 114 0.86 -3.23 -4.72
C LEU A 114 0.36 -1.94 -5.39
N CYS A 115 0.90 -1.64 -6.57
CA CYS A 115 0.57 -0.45 -7.34
C CYS A 115 -0.44 -0.78 -8.44
N ASN A 116 -1.22 0.21 -8.86
CA ASN A 116 -2.23 0.09 -9.91
C ASN A 116 -3.28 -1.00 -9.61
N SER A 117 -3.69 -1.09 -8.34
CA SER A 117 -4.68 -2.06 -7.88
C SER A 117 -6.08 -1.74 -8.40
N GLY A 118 -6.87 -2.78 -8.67
CA GLY A 118 -8.22 -2.67 -9.18
C GLY A 118 -8.28 -2.33 -10.68
N VAL A 119 -9.31 -1.59 -11.10
CA VAL A 119 -9.61 -1.34 -12.52
C VAL A 119 -9.33 0.10 -12.97
N ILE A 120 -8.77 0.93 -12.11
CA ILE A 120 -8.63 2.37 -12.35
C ILE A 120 -7.66 2.68 -13.49
N TRP A 121 -6.65 1.85 -13.70
CA TRP A 121 -5.67 2.06 -14.77
C TRP A 121 -6.13 1.45 -16.11
N GLY A 122 -7.40 1.71 -16.47
CA GLY A 122 -8.09 1.07 -17.58
C GLY A 122 -7.42 1.20 -18.95
N GLY A 123 -6.64 2.25 -19.18
CA GLY A 123 -5.94 2.47 -20.46
C GLY A 123 -4.92 1.39 -20.84
N MET A 124 -4.45 0.58 -19.87
CA MET A 124 -3.50 -0.52 -20.11
C MET A 124 -4.19 -1.85 -20.41
N GLY A 125 -5.51 -1.91 -20.28
CA GLY A 125 -6.31 -3.10 -20.57
C GLY A 125 -6.09 -4.26 -19.59
N PRO A 126 -6.62 -5.46 -19.90
CA PRO A 126 -6.73 -6.58 -18.97
C PRO A 126 -5.38 -7.12 -18.47
N SER A 127 -4.30 -6.84 -19.17
CA SER A 127 -2.95 -7.24 -18.73
C SER A 127 -2.44 -6.49 -17.48
N HIS A 128 -3.13 -5.41 -17.05
CA HIS A 128 -2.73 -4.57 -15.93
C HIS A 128 -3.86 -4.32 -14.93
N LEU A 129 -5.07 -4.79 -15.20
CA LEU A 129 -6.22 -4.65 -14.30
C LEU A 129 -6.26 -5.81 -13.32
N ALA A 130 -6.28 -5.52 -12.02
CA ALA A 130 -6.28 -6.51 -10.95
C ALA A 130 -7.55 -6.37 -10.10
N PHE A 131 -8.62 -7.02 -10.49
CA PHE A 131 -9.90 -7.03 -9.75
C PHE A 131 -10.03 -8.22 -8.80
N GLU A 132 -9.23 -9.27 -8.96
CA GLU A 132 -9.20 -10.47 -8.13
C GLU A 132 -8.21 -10.40 -6.96
N ASP A 133 -7.47 -9.31 -6.81
CA ASP A 133 -6.35 -9.18 -5.87
C ASP A 133 -6.76 -9.41 -4.41
N ILE A 134 -7.81 -8.75 -3.94
CA ILE A 134 -8.29 -8.94 -2.56
C ILE A 134 -8.80 -10.38 -2.37
N ALA A 135 -9.51 -10.94 -3.35
CA ALA A 135 -10.03 -12.29 -3.24
C ALA A 135 -8.91 -13.32 -3.09
N ALA A 136 -7.85 -13.22 -3.89
CA ALA A 136 -6.70 -14.11 -3.84
C ALA A 136 -5.90 -13.94 -2.54
N LEU A 137 -5.59 -12.70 -2.16
CA LEU A 137 -4.71 -12.42 -1.03
C LEU A 137 -5.38 -12.66 0.32
N ARG A 138 -6.68 -12.37 0.47
CA ARG A 138 -7.40 -12.61 1.74
C ARG A 138 -7.54 -14.08 2.10
N ALA A 139 -7.35 -14.99 1.15
CA ALA A 139 -7.35 -16.42 1.39
C ALA A 139 -6.04 -16.93 2.02
N VAL A 140 -4.99 -16.10 2.03
CA VAL A 140 -3.67 -16.47 2.56
C VAL A 140 -3.60 -16.09 4.04
N PRO A 141 -3.38 -17.05 4.97
CA PRO A 141 -3.22 -16.74 6.38
C PRO A 141 -2.05 -15.79 6.67
N ASN A 142 -2.12 -15.09 7.78
CA ASN A 142 -1.13 -14.12 8.28
C ASN A 142 -1.00 -12.83 7.48
N LEU A 143 -1.55 -12.74 6.26
CA LEU A 143 -1.50 -11.49 5.49
C LEU A 143 -2.45 -10.44 6.07
N VAL A 144 -1.92 -9.26 6.34
CA VAL A 144 -2.70 -8.05 6.59
C VAL A 144 -2.83 -7.28 5.29
N ILE A 145 -4.05 -6.88 4.91
CA ILE A 145 -4.30 -6.10 3.69
C ILE A 145 -4.81 -4.73 4.09
N LEU A 146 -4.07 -3.69 3.74
CA LEU A 146 -4.42 -2.29 3.95
C LEU A 146 -4.76 -1.65 2.60
N SER A 147 -5.96 -1.11 2.46
CA SER A 147 -6.41 -0.40 1.27
C SER A 147 -6.84 1.02 1.68
N PRO A 148 -5.89 1.97 1.75
CA PRO A 148 -6.17 3.33 2.18
C PRO A 148 -7.09 4.06 1.21
N ALA A 149 -7.82 5.06 1.72
CA ALA A 149 -8.85 5.78 0.97
C ALA A 149 -8.34 7.07 0.29
N ASP A 150 -7.26 7.64 0.81
CA ASP A 150 -6.67 8.90 0.36
C ASP A 150 -5.17 8.99 0.70
N ALA A 151 -4.54 10.10 0.37
CA ALA A 151 -3.13 10.33 0.62
C ALA A 151 -2.78 10.32 2.12
N VAL A 152 -3.63 10.90 2.98
CA VAL A 152 -3.40 10.92 4.44
C VAL A 152 -3.44 9.50 5.01
N SER A 153 -4.46 8.73 4.67
CA SER A 153 -4.56 7.33 5.12
C SER A 153 -3.48 6.44 4.50
N SER A 154 -2.99 6.75 3.29
CA SER A 154 -1.84 6.06 2.67
C SER A 154 -0.55 6.29 3.46
N GLU A 155 -0.26 7.52 3.86
CA GLU A 155 0.86 7.85 4.74
C GLU A 155 0.76 7.10 6.07
N LYS A 156 -0.40 7.19 6.75
CA LYS A 156 -0.62 6.54 8.06
C LYS A 156 -0.55 5.01 7.97
N ALA A 157 -1.08 4.41 6.89
CA ALA A 157 -0.99 2.98 6.65
C ALA A 157 0.45 2.52 6.42
N THR A 158 1.28 3.34 5.77
CA THR A 158 2.70 3.07 5.56
C THR A 158 3.47 3.05 6.89
N LEU A 159 3.23 4.05 7.75
CA LEU A 159 3.83 4.11 9.08
C LEU A 159 3.39 2.91 9.94
N ALA A 160 2.09 2.64 9.99
CA ALA A 160 1.55 1.51 10.74
C ALA A 160 2.05 0.15 10.22
N ALA A 161 2.24 0.02 8.90
CA ALA A 161 2.83 -1.18 8.31
C ALA A 161 4.29 -1.39 8.74
N ALA A 162 5.09 -0.33 8.87
CA ALA A 162 6.48 -0.43 9.34
C ALA A 162 6.57 -0.94 10.78
N ASP A 163 5.65 -0.50 11.64
CA ASP A 163 5.59 -0.88 13.06
C ASP A 163 5.01 -2.29 13.27
N TYR A 164 4.20 -2.78 12.34
CA TYR A 164 3.60 -4.11 12.43
C TYR A 164 4.63 -5.19 12.10
N VAL A 165 4.87 -6.11 13.03
CA VAL A 165 5.76 -7.27 12.81
C VAL A 165 4.99 -8.39 12.11
N GLY A 166 5.27 -8.60 10.85
CA GLY A 166 4.61 -9.58 9.99
C GLY A 166 4.33 -9.05 8.58
N PRO A 167 3.72 -9.86 7.72
CA PRO A 167 3.48 -9.50 6.33
C PRO A 167 2.30 -8.54 6.18
N VAL A 168 2.53 -7.42 5.48
CA VAL A 168 1.51 -6.43 5.18
C VAL A 168 1.47 -6.14 3.69
N ILE A 169 0.28 -6.16 3.12
CA ILE A 169 -0.02 -5.68 1.78
C ILE A 169 -0.51 -4.24 1.88
N LEU A 170 0.16 -3.32 1.21
CA LEU A 170 -0.32 -1.96 0.97
C LEU A 170 -0.90 -1.90 -0.45
N ARG A 171 -2.22 -1.84 -0.55
CA ARG A 171 -2.95 -1.85 -1.82
C ARG A 171 -3.23 -0.41 -2.26
N LEU A 172 -2.47 0.08 -3.23
CA LEU A 172 -2.57 1.45 -3.73
C LEU A 172 -3.18 1.49 -5.14
N PRO A 173 -3.99 2.53 -5.44
CA PRO A 173 -4.58 2.71 -6.77
C PRO A 173 -3.54 3.14 -7.80
N ALA A 174 -3.98 3.74 -8.92
CA ALA A 174 -3.10 4.15 -10.01
C ALA A 174 -2.02 5.15 -9.57
N VAL A 175 -0.77 4.84 -9.89
CA VAL A 175 0.42 5.61 -9.51
C VAL A 175 0.40 7.05 -10.04
N GLY A 176 -0.13 7.27 -11.24
CA GLY A 176 -0.15 8.60 -11.88
C GLY A 176 -1.40 9.44 -11.59
N ALA A 177 -2.30 8.99 -10.70
CA ALA A 177 -3.58 9.67 -10.46
C ALA A 177 -3.64 10.34 -9.08
N ASN A 178 -4.32 11.48 -9.02
CA ASN A 178 -4.66 12.14 -7.77
C ASN A 178 -6.07 11.75 -7.35
N TYR A 179 -6.27 11.58 -6.03
CA TYR A 179 -7.54 11.21 -5.43
C TYR A 179 -7.96 12.26 -4.40
N PRO A 180 -9.28 12.49 -4.22
CA PRO A 180 -9.77 13.44 -3.22
C PRO A 180 -9.20 13.14 -1.83
N THR A 181 -8.69 14.15 -1.15
CA THR A 181 -8.22 14.04 0.22
C THR A 181 -9.40 14.13 1.18
N LEU A 182 -9.67 13.06 1.90
CA LEU A 182 -10.82 12.91 2.79
C LEU A 182 -10.48 13.24 4.24
N TYR A 183 -9.34 12.77 4.71
CA TYR A 183 -8.97 12.84 6.11
C TYR A 183 -8.09 14.03 6.46
N ASN A 184 -8.17 14.43 7.73
CA ASN A 184 -7.22 15.37 8.32
C ASN A 184 -5.90 14.66 8.67
N PRO A 185 -4.77 15.39 8.75
CA PRO A 185 -3.46 14.80 9.10
C PRO A 185 -3.41 14.16 10.50
N ASP A 186 -4.33 14.53 11.39
CA ASP A 186 -4.47 13.97 12.74
C ASP A 186 -5.27 12.66 12.79
N LEU A 187 -5.57 12.07 11.61
CA LEU A 187 -6.20 10.76 11.50
C LEU A 187 -5.49 9.74 12.38
N LYS A 188 -6.26 9.11 13.29
CA LYS A 188 -5.79 7.95 14.05
C LYS A 188 -6.05 6.70 13.22
N PHE A 189 -4.98 6.09 12.76
CA PHE A 189 -5.01 4.87 11.97
C PHE A 189 -4.53 3.69 12.81
N GLU A 190 -5.35 2.66 12.93
CA GLU A 190 -5.00 1.42 13.64
C GLU A 190 -5.35 0.23 12.74
N ILE A 191 -4.39 -0.68 12.54
CA ILE A 191 -4.60 -1.92 11.79
C ILE A 191 -5.68 -2.75 12.46
N GLY A 192 -6.65 -3.23 11.69
CA GLY A 192 -7.77 -4.06 12.18
C GLY A 192 -8.95 -3.27 12.75
N LYS A 193 -8.91 -1.93 12.74
CA LYS A 193 -10.02 -1.10 13.20
C LYS A 193 -10.66 -0.32 12.06
N ALA A 194 -11.99 -0.35 11.99
CA ALA A 194 -12.78 0.51 11.13
C ALA A 194 -12.93 1.90 11.74
N ILE A 195 -13.06 2.92 10.89
CA ILE A 195 -13.30 4.30 11.28
C ILE A 195 -14.73 4.67 10.86
N CYS A 196 -15.57 5.06 11.81
CA CYS A 196 -16.87 5.62 11.50
C CYS A 196 -16.67 7.04 10.96
N VAL A 197 -16.98 7.26 9.70
CA VAL A 197 -16.81 8.56 9.02
C VAL A 197 -18.11 9.35 8.88
N HIS A 198 -19.25 8.67 8.96
CA HIS A 198 -20.59 9.26 8.96
C HIS A 198 -21.52 8.43 9.84
N GLU A 199 -22.27 9.09 10.72
CA GLU A 199 -23.25 8.42 11.59
C GLU A 199 -24.63 8.45 10.93
N GLY A 200 -25.36 7.34 11.03
CA GLY A 200 -26.72 7.17 10.53
C GLY A 200 -27.44 6.04 11.26
N ASN A 201 -28.74 5.83 10.97
CA ASN A 201 -29.56 4.87 11.69
C ASN A 201 -30.27 3.86 10.77
N ASP A 202 -30.32 4.09 9.46
CA ASP A 202 -31.13 3.29 8.52
C ASP A 202 -30.33 2.18 7.86
N VAL A 203 -29.05 2.44 7.51
CA VAL A 203 -28.19 1.49 6.80
C VAL A 203 -26.72 1.71 7.19
N THR A 204 -25.93 0.65 7.14
CA THR A 204 -24.48 0.74 7.31
C THR A 204 -23.77 0.46 5.99
N ILE A 205 -22.95 1.41 5.53
CA ILE A 205 -22.10 1.26 4.34
C ILE A 205 -20.68 0.96 4.81
N LEU A 206 -20.14 -0.21 4.43
CA LEU A 206 -18.74 -0.56 4.64
C LEU A 206 -17.96 -0.29 3.35
N ALA A 207 -17.04 0.66 3.41
CA ALA A 207 -16.24 1.05 2.26
C ALA A 207 -14.74 0.99 2.56
N THR A 208 -13.92 0.73 1.54
CA THR A 208 -12.45 0.69 1.64
C THR A 208 -11.82 1.23 0.37
N GLY A 209 -10.57 1.69 0.46
CA GLY A 209 -9.88 2.28 -0.68
C GLY A 209 -10.57 3.56 -1.17
N ILE A 210 -10.37 3.88 -2.42
CA ILE A 210 -10.91 5.09 -3.05
C ILE A 210 -12.45 5.18 -3.05
N LEU A 211 -13.15 4.05 -2.93
CA LEU A 211 -14.62 4.03 -2.86
C LEU A 211 -15.20 4.63 -1.57
N VAL A 212 -14.36 4.90 -0.56
CA VAL A 212 -14.80 5.66 0.64
C VAL A 212 -15.31 7.05 0.27
N HIS A 213 -14.70 7.69 -0.74
CA HIS A 213 -15.18 8.98 -1.25
C HIS A 213 -16.61 8.87 -1.78
N ASP A 214 -16.86 7.91 -2.66
CA ASP A 214 -18.17 7.72 -3.28
C ASP A 214 -19.24 7.31 -2.24
N ALA A 215 -18.86 6.46 -1.28
CA ALA A 215 -19.71 6.11 -0.15
C ALA A 215 -20.12 7.33 0.69
N LEU A 216 -19.21 8.29 0.89
CA LEU A 216 -19.51 9.54 1.59
C LEU A 216 -20.41 10.49 0.81
N LEU A 217 -20.41 10.42 -0.54
CA LEU A 217 -21.31 11.24 -1.37
C LEU A 217 -22.76 10.77 -1.30
N VAL A 218 -22.99 9.50 -1.02
CA VAL A 218 -24.33 8.90 -0.97
C VAL A 218 -24.87 8.72 0.46
N ALA A 219 -24.04 8.91 1.48
CA ALA A 219 -24.42 8.86 2.89
C ALA A 219 -24.92 10.22 3.41
#